data_1e5100810d9f6b1d7c7910957bcb56cf
#
_entry.id   1e5100810d9f6b1d7c7910957bcb56cf
#
_cell.length_a   1.000
_cell.length_b   1.000
_cell.length_c   1.000
_cell.angle_alpha   90.00
_cell.angle_beta   90.00
_cell.angle_gamma   90.00
#
_symmetry.space_group_name_H-M   'P 1'
#
loop_
_entity.id
_entity.type
_entity.pdbx_description
1 polymer ?
#
loop_
_entity_poly.entity_id
_entity_poly.type
_entity_poly.pdbx_seq_one_letter_code
_entity_poly.pdbx_strand_id
1 'polypeptide(L)'
;KSPVAIYFGQKFMLSVHKKPAAFVAGTLSSCRANFRHIALSPGFLLFELADHLAQNHTSLVQLLATKTQEIESELFNENNDDRIFAVVASLIRSILEFYKVIVSSREVLHDLATRLSPFIPETTQPYLEKKAALLDRLSVDVTTEREILSESLHLYMGIVTHRTNALLSRLTVVGTLFLPLTFIAGVYGMNFRVMPELEWKYGYLTFWFV
;
A
#
# COMPACT_ATOMS: atom_id res chain seq x y z
N LYS A 1 4.64 17.02 5.22
CA LYS A 1 6.11 17.19 4.99
C LYS A 1 6.57 18.49 5.62
N SER A 2 7.61 18.44 6.47
CA SER A 2 8.30 19.62 6.97
C SER A 2 9.75 19.51 6.51
N PRO A 3 10.24 20.38 5.65
CA PRO A 3 11.65 20.39 5.29
C PRO A 3 12.48 20.73 6.53
N VAL A 4 13.62 20.08 6.68
CA VAL A 4 14.64 20.37 7.66
C VAL A 4 15.85 20.90 6.91
N ALA A 5 16.26 22.12 7.17
CA ALA A 5 17.47 22.70 6.64
C ALA A 5 18.60 22.53 7.66
N ILE A 6 19.77 22.10 7.19
CA ILE A 6 20.94 21.87 8.04
C ILE A 6 22.09 22.72 7.48
N TYR A 7 22.66 23.56 8.32
CA TYR A 7 23.80 24.40 8.01
C TYR A 7 25.03 23.88 8.74
N PHE A 8 26.10 23.69 8.00
CA PHE A 8 27.39 23.20 8.51
C PHE A 8 28.44 24.30 8.52
N GLY A 9 29.19 24.38 9.60
CA GLY A 9 30.39 25.16 9.73
C GLY A 9 31.53 24.37 10.36
N GLN A 10 32.73 24.96 10.44
CA GLN A 10 33.89 24.25 11.01
C GLN A 10 33.71 23.82 12.46
N LYS A 11 32.87 24.51 13.24
CA LYS A 11 32.69 24.29 14.67
C LYS A 11 31.22 24.19 15.11
N PHE A 12 30.25 24.25 14.18
CA PHE A 12 28.84 24.21 14.50
C PHE A 12 28.03 23.50 13.46
N MET A 13 26.89 22.99 13.89
CA MET A 13 25.79 22.49 13.06
C MET A 13 24.51 23.17 13.53
N LEU A 14 23.76 23.76 12.59
CA LEU A 14 22.49 24.42 12.86
C LEU A 14 21.38 23.72 12.06
N SER A 15 20.34 23.26 12.75
CA SER A 15 19.14 22.72 12.12
C SER A 15 17.97 23.70 12.23
N VAL A 16 17.28 23.93 11.12
CA VAL A 16 16.08 24.79 11.06
C VAL A 16 14.91 23.94 10.56
N HIS A 17 13.85 23.87 11.34
CA HIS A 17 12.67 23.10 11.02
C HIS A 17 11.39 23.73 11.61
N LYS A 18 10.26 23.61 10.86
CA LYS A 18 8.95 24.17 11.29
C LYS A 18 8.22 23.27 12.31
N LYS A 19 8.46 21.99 12.27
CA LYS A 19 7.84 21.00 13.18
C LYS A 19 8.94 20.17 13.84
N PRO A 20 8.72 19.67 15.08
CA PRO A 20 9.66 18.76 15.71
C PRO A 20 10.02 17.60 14.78
N ALA A 21 11.32 17.36 14.61
CA ALA A 21 11.84 16.24 13.82
C ALA A 21 12.49 15.22 14.77
N ALA A 22 11.96 14.01 14.81
CA ALA A 22 12.39 12.97 15.76
C ALA A 22 13.89 12.67 15.65
N PHE A 23 14.42 12.59 14.44
CA PHE A 23 15.85 12.34 14.20
C PHE A 23 16.74 13.46 14.72
N VAL A 24 16.32 14.73 14.61
CA VAL A 24 17.06 15.87 15.18
C VAL A 24 17.05 15.82 16.70
N ALA A 25 15.90 15.52 17.31
CA ALA A 25 15.79 15.37 18.75
C ALA A 25 16.62 14.19 19.27
N GLY A 26 16.62 13.07 18.56
CA GLY A 26 17.45 11.91 18.84
C GLY A 26 18.95 12.25 18.80
N THR A 27 19.39 12.90 17.75
CA THR A 27 20.78 13.38 17.64
C THR A 27 21.18 14.29 18.80
N LEU A 28 20.30 15.23 19.15
CA LEU A 28 20.58 16.16 20.26
C LEU A 28 20.70 15.45 21.62
N SER A 29 19.84 14.46 21.87
CA SER A 29 19.88 13.65 23.10
C SER A 29 21.14 12.77 23.16
N SER A 30 21.50 12.11 22.06
CA SER A 30 22.71 11.30 21.93
C SER A 30 23.97 12.14 22.15
N CYS A 31 24.05 13.28 21.50
CA CYS A 31 25.18 14.22 21.68
C CYS A 31 25.30 14.73 23.12
N ARG A 32 24.21 15.00 23.81
CA ARG A 32 24.23 15.43 25.22
C ARG A 32 24.71 14.33 26.16
N ALA A 33 24.28 13.09 25.92
CA ALA A 33 24.67 11.94 26.72
C ALA A 33 26.16 11.62 26.58
N ASN A 34 26.69 11.72 25.34
CA ASN A 34 28.05 11.32 25.01
C ASN A 34 29.06 12.47 24.98
N PHE A 35 28.64 13.68 25.35
CA PHE A 35 29.47 14.90 25.26
C PHE A 35 30.85 14.79 25.93
N ARG A 36 30.97 14.01 27.00
CA ARG A 36 32.22 13.84 27.76
C ARG A 36 33.19 12.81 27.17
N HIS A 37 32.73 11.96 26.26
CA HIS A 37 33.49 10.78 25.81
C HIS A 37 33.88 10.84 24.33
N ILE A 38 33.30 11.76 23.55
CA ILE A 38 33.51 11.81 22.11
C ILE A 38 33.99 13.20 21.72
N ALA A 39 35.14 13.26 21.01
CA ALA A 39 35.58 14.49 20.36
C ALA A 39 34.54 14.87 19.30
N LEU A 40 33.70 15.84 19.61
CA LEU A 40 32.61 16.30 18.76
C LEU A 40 33.20 17.06 17.56
N SER A 41 33.59 16.29 16.53
CA SER A 41 33.87 16.88 15.22
C SER A 41 32.56 17.12 14.47
N PRO A 42 32.47 18.13 13.59
CA PRO A 42 31.30 18.32 12.73
C PRO A 42 30.93 17.07 11.92
N GLY A 43 31.92 16.29 11.48
CA GLY A 43 31.71 15.01 10.80
C GLY A 43 31.02 13.96 11.67
N PHE A 44 31.34 13.90 12.95
CA PHE A 44 30.66 13.01 13.88
C PHE A 44 29.19 13.41 14.09
N LEU A 45 28.92 14.72 14.25
CA LEU A 45 27.54 15.21 14.37
C LEU A 45 26.71 14.89 13.13
N LEU A 46 27.31 14.99 11.95
CA LEU A 46 26.66 14.63 10.69
C LEU A 46 26.37 13.12 10.61
N PHE A 47 27.32 12.31 11.04
CA PHE A 47 27.12 10.85 11.11
C PHE A 47 25.96 10.48 12.06
N GLU A 48 25.95 11.02 13.28
CA GLU A 48 24.88 10.79 14.26
C GLU A 48 23.50 11.20 13.69
N LEU A 49 23.46 12.35 13.02
CA LEU A 49 22.24 12.82 12.36
C LEU A 49 21.76 11.85 11.27
N ALA A 50 22.68 11.39 10.42
CA ALA A 50 22.40 10.43 9.36
C ALA A 50 21.97 9.07 9.94
N ASP A 51 22.57 8.67 11.06
CA ASP A 51 22.22 7.43 11.75
C ASP A 51 20.80 7.47 12.33
N HIS A 52 20.46 8.52 13.07
CA HIS A 52 19.11 8.71 13.61
C HIS A 52 18.05 8.86 12.52
N LEU A 53 18.38 9.52 11.39
CA LEU A 53 17.52 9.62 10.21
C LEU A 53 17.24 8.23 9.63
N ALA A 54 18.28 7.43 9.42
CA ALA A 54 18.16 6.08 8.87
C ALA A 54 17.37 5.15 9.83
N GLN A 55 17.65 5.19 11.13
CA GLN A 55 16.89 4.45 12.14
C GLN A 55 15.40 4.80 12.15
N ASN A 56 15.09 6.10 12.10
CA ASN A 56 13.70 6.56 12.03
C ASN A 56 12.99 6.05 10.77
N HIS A 57 13.66 6.07 9.62
CA HIS A 57 13.09 5.54 8.38
C HIS A 57 12.91 4.01 8.45
N THR A 58 13.87 3.28 9.01
CA THR A 58 13.78 1.83 9.22
C THR A 58 12.55 1.48 10.08
N SER A 59 12.35 2.18 11.21
CA SER A 59 11.20 1.95 12.08
C SER A 59 9.87 2.24 11.36
N LEU A 60 9.83 3.27 10.52
CA LEU A 60 8.63 3.59 9.73
C LEU A 60 8.35 2.54 8.66
N VAL A 61 9.38 1.99 8.00
CA VAL A 61 9.22 0.88 7.03
C VAL A 61 8.67 -0.36 7.72
N GLN A 62 9.19 -0.71 8.91
CA GLN A 62 8.67 -1.84 9.69
C GLN A 62 7.19 -1.64 10.09
N LEU A 63 6.83 -0.44 10.53
CA LEU A 63 5.43 -0.11 10.83
C LEU A 63 4.55 -0.20 9.58
N LEU A 64 5.07 0.23 8.44
CA LEU A 64 4.39 0.13 7.16
C LEU A 64 4.12 -1.33 6.79
N ALA A 65 5.13 -2.20 6.86
CA ALA A 65 4.99 -3.64 6.59
C ALA A 65 3.92 -4.28 7.47
N THR A 66 3.92 -3.97 8.78
CA THR A 66 2.88 -4.43 9.70
C THR A 66 1.49 -3.96 9.27
N LYS A 67 1.35 -2.70 8.87
CA LYS A 67 0.07 -2.15 8.41
C LYS A 67 -0.39 -2.75 7.08
N THR A 68 0.52 -3.01 6.15
CA THR A 68 0.23 -3.72 4.90
C THR A 68 -0.35 -5.10 5.20
N GLN A 69 0.30 -5.86 6.09
CA GLN A 69 -0.13 -7.20 6.46
C GLN A 69 -1.51 -7.21 7.18
N GLU A 70 -1.76 -6.24 8.08
CA GLU A 70 -3.05 -6.07 8.73
C GLU A 70 -4.16 -5.84 7.68
N ILE A 71 -3.96 -4.90 6.76
CA ILE A 71 -4.93 -4.56 5.70
C ILE A 71 -5.11 -5.72 4.72
N GLU A 72 -4.05 -6.42 4.36
CA GLU A 72 -4.13 -7.61 3.51
C GLU A 72 -5.01 -8.68 4.16
N SER A 73 -4.81 -8.98 5.44
CA SER A 73 -5.64 -9.94 6.18
C SER A 73 -7.10 -9.50 6.28
N GLU A 74 -7.34 -8.21 6.46
CA GLU A 74 -8.68 -7.65 6.51
C GLU A 74 -9.37 -7.70 5.15
N LEU A 75 -8.65 -7.48 4.05
CA LEU A 75 -9.16 -7.49 2.69
C LEU A 75 -9.79 -8.85 2.33
N PHE A 76 -9.21 -9.96 2.81
CA PHE A 76 -9.70 -11.32 2.55
C PHE A 76 -10.74 -11.82 3.56
N ASN A 77 -11.14 -11.00 4.52
CA ASN A 77 -12.19 -11.35 5.47
C ASN A 77 -13.58 -11.30 4.79
N GLU A 78 -14.43 -12.30 5.06
CA GLU A 78 -15.74 -12.42 4.39
C GLU A 78 -16.74 -11.31 4.74
N ASN A 79 -16.55 -10.60 5.86
CA ASN A 79 -17.43 -9.52 6.32
C ASN A 79 -16.96 -8.11 5.91
N ASN A 80 -16.23 -8.01 4.83
CA ASN A 80 -15.57 -6.75 4.45
C ASN A 80 -16.57 -5.70 3.95
N ASP A 81 -16.46 -4.48 4.50
CA ASP A 81 -17.19 -3.30 4.06
C ASP A 81 -16.44 -2.62 2.89
N ASP A 82 -17.15 -2.03 1.95
CA ASP A 82 -16.59 -1.25 0.82
C ASP A 82 -15.58 -0.16 1.25
N ARG A 83 -15.56 0.20 2.53
CA ARG A 83 -14.60 1.14 3.12
C ARG A 83 -13.15 0.68 3.01
N ILE A 84 -12.89 -0.63 2.91
CA ILE A 84 -11.53 -1.17 2.81
C ILE A 84 -10.79 -0.62 1.58
N PHE A 85 -11.50 -0.41 0.46
CA PHE A 85 -10.90 0.19 -0.73
C PHE A 85 -10.35 1.60 -0.50
N ALA A 86 -11.08 2.42 0.27
CA ALA A 86 -10.64 3.76 0.62
C ALA A 86 -9.40 3.71 1.54
N VAL A 87 -9.35 2.75 2.47
CA VAL A 87 -8.21 2.52 3.35
C VAL A 87 -6.98 2.11 2.55
N VAL A 88 -7.10 1.10 1.68
CA VAL A 88 -6.01 0.66 0.78
C VAL A 88 -5.50 1.82 -0.07
N ALA A 89 -6.39 2.56 -0.73
CA ALA A 89 -6.01 3.71 -1.56
C ALA A 89 -5.28 4.80 -0.77
N SER A 90 -5.70 5.07 0.48
CA SER A 90 -5.05 6.04 1.36
C SER A 90 -3.66 5.59 1.80
N LEU A 91 -3.50 4.29 2.08
CA LEU A 91 -2.20 3.72 2.45
C LEU A 91 -1.24 3.74 1.26
N ILE A 92 -1.66 3.33 0.06
CA ILE A 92 -0.83 3.42 -1.16
C ILE A 92 -0.34 4.86 -1.38
N ARG A 93 -1.20 5.86 -1.18
CA ARG A 93 -0.80 7.28 -1.29
C ARG A 93 0.25 7.64 -0.24
N SER A 94 0.08 7.20 0.99
CA SER A 94 1.03 7.44 2.08
C SER A 94 2.39 6.78 1.81
N ILE A 95 2.39 5.57 1.27
CA ILE A 95 3.59 4.85 0.82
C ILE A 95 4.34 5.66 -0.24
N LEU A 96 3.65 6.15 -1.28
CA LEU A 96 4.26 6.95 -2.33
C LEU A 96 4.86 8.27 -1.81
N GLU A 97 4.20 8.90 -0.84
CA GLU A 97 4.76 10.10 -0.20
C GLU A 97 5.99 9.80 0.64
N PHE A 98 5.99 8.68 1.35
CA PHE A 98 7.13 8.25 2.15
C PHE A 98 8.32 7.83 1.27
N TYR A 99 8.07 7.10 0.19
CA TYR A 99 9.08 6.77 -0.82
C TYR A 99 9.84 8.01 -1.29
N LYS A 100 9.11 9.09 -1.66
CA LYS A 100 9.72 10.35 -2.09
C LYS A 100 10.63 10.97 -1.01
N VAL A 101 10.27 10.80 0.27
CA VAL A 101 11.10 11.30 1.38
C VAL A 101 12.38 10.47 1.50
N ILE A 102 12.29 9.14 1.41
CA ILE A 102 13.48 8.26 1.47
C ILE A 102 14.44 8.57 0.33
N VAL A 103 13.94 8.64 -0.91
CA VAL A 103 14.77 8.94 -2.09
C VAL A 103 15.47 10.29 -1.95
N SER A 104 14.75 11.34 -1.55
CA SER A 104 15.37 12.67 -1.33
C SER A 104 16.41 12.63 -0.21
N SER A 105 16.18 11.88 0.86
CA SER A 105 17.14 11.72 1.95
C SER A 105 18.39 10.97 1.51
N ARG A 106 18.21 9.91 0.70
CA ARG A 106 19.30 9.15 0.08
C ARG A 106 20.19 10.04 -0.80
N GLU A 107 19.57 10.82 -1.67
CA GLU A 107 20.29 11.75 -2.56
C GLU A 107 21.16 12.73 -1.78
N VAL A 108 20.61 13.33 -0.72
CA VAL A 108 21.37 14.24 0.15
C VAL A 108 22.55 13.53 0.82
N LEU A 109 22.35 12.31 1.36
CA LEU A 109 23.44 11.57 2.00
C LEU A 109 24.51 11.13 0.99
N HIS A 110 24.11 10.72 -0.20
CA HIS A 110 25.02 10.35 -1.28
C HIS A 110 25.85 11.56 -1.73
N ASP A 111 25.21 12.70 -1.93
CA ASP A 111 25.91 13.97 -2.26
C ASP A 111 26.92 14.37 -1.18
N LEU A 112 26.56 14.24 0.10
CA LEU A 112 27.46 14.53 1.22
C LEU A 112 28.61 13.53 1.32
N ALA A 113 28.42 12.28 0.91
CA ALA A 113 29.45 11.25 0.90
C ALA A 113 30.45 11.42 -0.26
N THR A 114 30.00 11.93 -1.40
CA THR A 114 30.81 12.00 -2.64
C THR A 114 31.46 13.35 -2.87
N ARG A 115 30.84 14.42 -2.38
CA ARG A 115 31.40 15.79 -2.57
C ARG A 115 32.52 16.06 -1.59
N LEU A 116 33.67 16.48 -2.15
CA LEU A 116 34.77 17.02 -1.34
C LEU A 116 34.31 18.32 -0.68
N SER A 117 34.31 18.36 0.63
CA SER A 117 33.95 19.53 1.42
C SER A 117 34.95 19.77 2.53
N PRO A 118 35.45 21.01 2.75
CA PRO A 118 36.34 21.30 3.85
C PRO A 118 35.71 21.13 5.23
N PHE A 119 34.38 20.91 5.28
CA PHE A 119 33.62 20.77 6.52
C PHE A 119 33.35 19.29 6.86
N ILE A 120 33.50 18.36 5.92
CA ILE A 120 33.25 16.94 6.10
C ILE A 120 34.59 16.20 5.97
N PRO A 121 35.11 15.61 7.08
CA PRO A 121 36.33 14.83 7.01
C PRO A 121 36.16 13.62 6.08
N GLU A 122 37.18 13.29 5.29
CA GLU A 122 37.18 12.12 4.40
C GLU A 122 36.88 10.82 5.16
N THR A 123 37.29 10.74 6.43
CA THR A 123 36.99 9.58 7.30
C THR A 123 35.51 9.40 7.59
N THR A 124 34.68 10.43 7.40
CA THR A 124 33.21 10.35 7.61
C THR A 124 32.48 9.90 6.35
N GLN A 125 33.05 10.10 5.17
CA GLN A 125 32.40 9.79 3.87
C GLN A 125 31.95 8.33 3.75
N PRO A 126 32.76 7.29 4.09
CA PRO A 126 32.32 5.90 3.98
C PRO A 126 31.12 5.56 4.88
N TYR A 127 30.99 6.25 6.01
CA TYR A 127 29.85 6.05 6.89
C TYR A 127 28.57 6.66 6.32
N LEU A 128 28.66 7.84 5.68
CA LEU A 128 27.53 8.48 4.99
C LEU A 128 27.08 7.64 3.79
N GLU A 129 28.04 7.12 3.01
CA GLU A 129 27.76 6.21 1.90
C GLU A 129 27.01 4.96 2.34
N LYS A 130 27.44 4.37 3.47
CA LYS A 130 26.76 3.23 4.08
C LYS A 130 25.32 3.54 4.49
N LYS A 131 25.04 4.76 4.97
CA LYS A 131 23.68 5.20 5.28
C LYS A 131 22.86 5.50 4.03
N ALA A 132 23.47 6.05 2.99
CA ALA A 132 22.81 6.22 1.69
C ALA A 132 22.41 4.86 1.08
N ALA A 133 23.32 3.86 1.13
CA ALA A 133 23.02 2.48 0.69
C ALA A 133 21.90 1.83 1.51
N LEU A 134 21.82 2.08 2.81
CA LEU A 134 20.72 1.63 3.65
C LEU A 134 19.38 2.26 3.21
N LEU A 135 19.36 3.58 2.95
CA LEU A 135 18.14 4.24 2.46
C LEU A 135 17.74 3.75 1.07
N ASP A 136 18.69 3.39 0.23
CA ASP A 136 18.41 2.78 -1.07
C ASP A 136 17.67 1.45 -0.89
N ARG A 137 18.15 0.59 0.00
CA ARG A 137 17.48 -0.66 0.37
C ARG A 137 16.06 -0.42 0.92
N LEU A 138 15.91 0.53 1.85
CA LEU A 138 14.60 0.88 2.41
C LEU A 138 13.63 1.40 1.32
N SER A 139 14.14 2.07 0.28
CA SER A 139 13.31 2.51 -0.84
C SER A 139 12.74 1.33 -1.63
N VAL A 140 13.51 0.26 -1.79
CA VAL A 140 13.04 -1.00 -2.41
C VAL A 140 11.99 -1.67 -1.52
N ASP A 141 12.25 -1.77 -0.21
CA ASP A 141 11.30 -2.37 0.74
C ASP A 141 9.94 -1.64 0.69
N VAL A 142 9.95 -0.30 0.65
CA VAL A 142 8.72 0.51 0.54
C VAL A 142 7.97 0.29 -0.78
N THR A 143 8.70 0.12 -1.90
CA THR A 143 8.04 -0.19 -3.18
C THR A 143 7.44 -1.59 -3.18
N THR A 144 8.10 -2.56 -2.55
CA THR A 144 7.58 -3.91 -2.37
C THR A 144 6.28 -3.92 -1.58
N GLU A 145 6.18 -3.16 -0.47
CA GLU A 145 4.95 -3.05 0.29
C GLU A 145 3.79 -2.46 -0.54
N ARG A 146 4.08 -1.49 -1.40
CA ARG A 146 3.08 -0.95 -2.33
C ARG A 146 2.61 -2.01 -3.34
N GLU A 147 3.53 -2.80 -3.88
CA GLU A 147 3.24 -3.86 -4.83
C GLU A 147 2.38 -4.93 -4.20
N ILE A 148 2.72 -5.40 -3.00
CA ILE A 148 1.92 -6.36 -2.23
C ILE A 148 0.47 -5.88 -2.09
N LEU A 149 0.25 -4.64 -1.63
CA LEU A 149 -1.10 -4.08 -1.49
C LEU A 149 -1.85 -4.00 -2.83
N SER A 150 -1.16 -3.62 -3.90
CA SER A 150 -1.76 -3.51 -5.22
C SER A 150 -2.17 -4.88 -5.77
N GLU A 151 -1.31 -5.88 -5.62
CA GLU A 151 -1.58 -7.25 -6.05
C GLU A 151 -2.69 -7.90 -5.23
N SER A 152 -2.67 -7.72 -3.91
CA SER A 152 -3.73 -8.21 -3.01
C SER A 152 -5.08 -7.60 -3.35
N LEU A 153 -5.12 -6.31 -3.70
CA LEU A 153 -6.34 -5.65 -4.17
C LEU A 153 -6.83 -6.25 -5.51
N HIS A 154 -5.94 -6.47 -6.46
CA HIS A 154 -6.30 -7.11 -7.75
C HIS A 154 -6.81 -8.53 -7.56
N LEU A 155 -6.18 -9.32 -6.69
CA LEU A 155 -6.61 -10.66 -6.36
C LEU A 155 -8.02 -10.66 -5.72
N TYR A 156 -8.26 -9.76 -4.78
CA TYR A 156 -9.58 -9.60 -4.15
C TYR A 156 -10.66 -9.25 -5.19
N MET A 157 -10.40 -8.30 -6.10
CA MET A 157 -11.32 -7.95 -7.18
C MET A 157 -11.60 -9.14 -8.09
N GLY A 158 -10.58 -9.98 -8.38
CA GLY A 158 -10.73 -11.24 -9.09
C GLY A 158 -11.69 -12.21 -8.39
N ILE A 159 -11.54 -12.38 -7.07
CA ILE A 159 -12.42 -13.24 -6.25
C ILE A 159 -13.86 -12.72 -6.26
N VAL A 160 -14.07 -11.42 -6.08
CA VAL A 160 -15.41 -10.81 -6.12
C VAL A 160 -16.06 -11.02 -7.49
N THR A 161 -15.31 -10.78 -8.57
CA THR A 161 -15.79 -11.01 -9.95
C THR A 161 -16.16 -12.48 -10.17
N HIS A 162 -15.32 -13.41 -9.71
CA HIS A 162 -15.59 -14.84 -9.83
C HIS A 162 -16.88 -15.25 -9.07
N ARG A 163 -17.05 -14.77 -7.84
CA ARG A 163 -18.26 -15.01 -7.04
C ARG A 163 -19.51 -14.46 -7.73
N THR A 164 -19.44 -13.23 -8.26
CA THR A 164 -20.54 -12.58 -8.99
C THR A 164 -20.90 -13.37 -10.24
N ASN A 165 -19.92 -13.80 -11.04
CA ASN A 165 -20.15 -14.62 -12.23
C ASN A 165 -20.78 -15.98 -11.89
N ALA A 166 -20.39 -16.61 -10.79
CA ALA A 166 -21.00 -17.85 -10.32
C ALA A 166 -22.48 -17.68 -9.94
N LEU A 167 -22.82 -16.56 -9.29
CA LEU A 167 -24.23 -16.22 -8.97
C LEU A 167 -25.03 -15.93 -10.24
N LEU A 168 -24.48 -15.15 -11.18
CA LEU A 168 -25.13 -14.86 -12.46
C LEU A 168 -25.35 -16.14 -13.28
N SER A 169 -24.37 -17.06 -13.30
CA SER A 169 -24.51 -18.34 -13.97
C SER A 169 -25.67 -19.16 -13.41
N ARG A 170 -25.80 -19.24 -12.07
CA ARG A 170 -26.92 -19.94 -11.43
C ARG A 170 -28.27 -19.30 -11.79
N LEU A 171 -28.35 -17.97 -11.76
CA LEU A 171 -29.56 -17.23 -12.15
C LEU A 171 -29.91 -17.47 -13.62
N THR A 172 -28.91 -17.48 -14.50
CA THR A 172 -29.11 -17.76 -15.93
C THR A 172 -29.67 -19.17 -16.16
N VAL A 173 -29.14 -20.19 -15.47
CA VAL A 173 -29.65 -21.56 -15.57
C VAL A 173 -31.12 -21.63 -15.15
N VAL A 174 -31.48 -20.99 -14.02
CA VAL A 174 -32.86 -20.90 -13.58
C VAL A 174 -33.74 -20.20 -14.62
N GLY A 175 -33.30 -19.03 -15.10
CA GLY A 175 -34.01 -18.26 -16.11
C GLY A 175 -34.22 -19.04 -17.41
N THR A 176 -33.20 -19.76 -17.89
CA THR A 176 -33.27 -20.60 -19.12
C THR A 176 -34.30 -21.72 -19.00
N LEU A 177 -34.44 -22.28 -17.80
CA LEU A 177 -35.47 -23.31 -17.57
C LEU A 177 -36.88 -22.71 -17.43
N PHE A 178 -37.03 -21.63 -16.68
CA PHE A 178 -38.33 -21.04 -16.41
C PHE A 178 -38.93 -20.24 -17.59
N LEU A 179 -38.10 -19.63 -18.43
CA LEU A 179 -38.60 -18.81 -19.52
C LEU A 179 -39.42 -19.58 -20.55
N PRO A 180 -38.97 -20.74 -21.10
CA PRO A 180 -39.81 -21.54 -22.00
C PRO A 180 -41.04 -22.09 -21.29
N LEU A 181 -40.94 -22.55 -20.04
CA LEU A 181 -42.09 -23.03 -19.28
C LEU A 181 -43.15 -21.94 -19.07
N THR A 182 -42.71 -20.71 -18.72
CA THR A 182 -43.61 -19.56 -18.57
C THR A 182 -44.23 -19.18 -19.88
N PHE A 183 -43.48 -19.23 -20.99
CA PHE A 183 -44.03 -18.97 -22.33
C PHE A 183 -45.11 -19.98 -22.70
N ILE A 184 -44.85 -21.29 -22.53
CA ILE A 184 -45.83 -22.37 -22.80
C ILE A 184 -47.05 -22.18 -21.93
N ALA A 185 -46.89 -22.02 -20.61
CA ALA A 185 -48.00 -21.78 -19.69
C ALA A 185 -48.80 -20.52 -20.06
N GLY A 186 -48.12 -19.46 -20.51
CA GLY A 186 -48.75 -18.21 -21.01
C GLY A 186 -49.60 -18.44 -22.26
N VAL A 187 -49.09 -19.19 -23.25
CA VAL A 187 -49.81 -19.54 -24.45
C VAL A 187 -51.07 -20.34 -24.14
N TYR A 188 -50.95 -21.35 -23.30
CA TYR A 188 -52.12 -22.19 -22.88
C TYR A 188 -53.08 -21.47 -21.93
N GLY A 189 -52.62 -20.40 -21.28
CA GLY A 189 -53.45 -19.50 -20.47
C GLY A 189 -54.23 -18.44 -21.27
N MET A 190 -54.02 -18.34 -22.58
CA MET A 190 -54.73 -17.37 -23.44
C MET A 190 -56.11 -17.89 -23.83
N ASN A 191 -57.10 -17.00 -23.87
CA ASN A 191 -58.48 -17.34 -24.22
C ASN A 191 -58.70 -17.31 -25.76
N PHE A 192 -58.01 -18.19 -26.48
CA PHE A 192 -58.28 -18.38 -27.90
C PHE A 192 -59.59 -19.13 -28.14
N ARG A 193 -60.31 -18.78 -29.19
CA ARG A 193 -61.59 -19.35 -29.55
C ARG A 193 -61.47 -20.78 -30.10
N VAL A 194 -60.32 -21.15 -30.67
CA VAL A 194 -59.99 -22.46 -31.22
C VAL A 194 -58.56 -22.79 -30.79
N MET A 195 -58.44 -23.82 -29.97
CA MET A 195 -57.16 -24.41 -29.56
C MET A 195 -57.25 -25.92 -29.77
N PRO A 196 -56.77 -26.44 -30.91
CA PRO A 196 -56.89 -27.88 -31.25
C PRO A 196 -56.27 -28.79 -30.20
N GLU A 197 -55.23 -28.34 -29.51
CA GLU A 197 -54.47 -29.08 -28.51
C GLU A 197 -55.29 -29.34 -27.23
N LEU A 198 -56.29 -28.51 -26.91
CA LEU A 198 -57.16 -28.67 -25.76
C LEU A 198 -58.21 -29.78 -25.96
N GLU A 199 -58.57 -30.09 -27.19
CA GLU A 199 -59.49 -31.16 -27.55
C GLU A 199 -58.80 -32.52 -27.66
N TRP A 200 -57.46 -32.55 -27.60
CA TRP A 200 -56.67 -33.76 -27.74
C TRP A 200 -56.64 -34.55 -26.42
N LYS A 201 -57.04 -35.82 -26.46
CA LYS A 201 -57.14 -36.69 -25.28
C LYS A 201 -55.87 -36.79 -24.44
N TYR A 202 -54.69 -36.58 -25.06
CA TYR A 202 -53.36 -36.67 -24.43
C TYR A 202 -52.71 -35.28 -24.27
N GLY A 203 -53.38 -34.19 -24.61
CA GLY A 203 -52.83 -32.84 -24.58
C GLY A 203 -52.29 -32.44 -23.22
N TYR A 204 -52.99 -32.79 -22.12
CA TYR A 204 -52.54 -32.51 -20.75
C TYR A 204 -51.25 -33.26 -20.36
N LEU A 205 -51.13 -34.55 -20.78
CA LEU A 205 -49.94 -35.34 -20.53
C LEU A 205 -48.75 -34.78 -21.32
N THR A 206 -48.95 -34.36 -22.57
CA THR A 206 -47.91 -33.77 -23.42
C THR A 206 -47.38 -32.48 -22.81
N PHE A 207 -48.26 -31.62 -22.27
CA PHE A 207 -47.87 -30.39 -21.57
C PHE A 207 -46.88 -30.64 -20.41
N TRP A 208 -47.02 -31.75 -19.67
CA TRP A 208 -46.11 -32.11 -18.56
C TRP A 208 -44.80 -32.77 -19.02
N PHE A 209 -44.72 -33.23 -20.28
CA PHE A 209 -43.52 -33.86 -20.85
C PHE A 209 -42.65 -32.87 -21.64
N VAL A 210 -43.13 -31.66 -21.93
CA VAL A 210 -42.40 -30.57 -22.58
C VAL A 210 -41.83 -29.61 -21.52
#